data_22ff1398221f1e9748dca6077a82a974
#
_entry.id   22ff1398221f1e9748dca6077a82a974
#
_cell.length_a   1.000
_cell.length_b   1.000
_cell.length_c   1.000
_cell.angle_alpha   90.00
_cell.angle_beta   90.00
_cell.angle_gamma   90.00
#
_symmetry.space_group_name_H-M   'P 1'
#
loop_
_entity.id
_entity.type
_entity.pdbx_description
1 polymer ?
#
loop_
_entity_poly.entity_id
_entity_poly.type
_entity_poly.pdbx_seq_one_letter_code
_entity_poly.pdbx_strand_id
1 'polypeptide(L)'
;MFKNFLLIILISTIFCQDLTTDKEELKIMKRNNNSLFIDLNKSDIEWLGGLKYSTKDHFGKIKIKSGKINISKDYKISGTVIIDMKSITNDDIKNEWKKNLINHLKSPDFFNVDKYDTAQIKIISSKIIEKLNNDNFLMQIDAYLTIKSTTSRARFNTVVDLNSSIKTADGTLIFDRNDFGIQYRSEVHIYDPESFWNKVETTKSTAMDKIIKDEIKIDFSIKTKPEFILVE
;
A
#
# COMPACT_ATOMS: atom_id res chain seq x y z
N MET A 1 47.95 -32.02 -35.55
CA MET A 1 47.47 -30.64 -35.89
C MET A 1 45.96 -30.41 -35.76
N PHE A 2 45.17 -31.45 -35.49
CA PHE A 2 43.71 -31.36 -35.42
C PHE A 2 43.12 -31.14 -34.00
N LYS A 3 43.90 -31.35 -32.93
CA LYS A 3 43.39 -31.20 -31.53
C LYS A 3 43.20 -29.76 -31.09
N ASN A 4 43.96 -28.82 -31.64
CA ASN A 4 43.87 -27.40 -31.22
C ASN A 4 42.73 -26.63 -31.92
N PHE A 5 42.25 -27.14 -33.06
CA PHE A 5 41.14 -26.48 -33.79
C PHE A 5 39.78 -26.70 -33.13
N LEU A 6 39.61 -27.88 -32.48
CA LEU A 6 38.37 -28.19 -31.78
C LEU A 6 38.21 -27.38 -30.48
N LEU A 7 39.32 -27.04 -29.82
CA LEU A 7 39.30 -26.24 -28.58
C LEU A 7 38.92 -24.78 -28.82
N ILE A 8 39.36 -24.22 -29.96
CA ILE A 8 39.04 -22.83 -30.35
C ILE A 8 37.54 -22.67 -30.68
N ILE A 9 36.92 -23.68 -31.31
CA ILE A 9 35.48 -23.66 -31.63
C ILE A 9 34.64 -23.77 -30.36
N LEU A 10 35.06 -24.59 -29.36
CA LEU A 10 34.35 -24.70 -28.09
C LEU A 10 34.41 -23.41 -27.26
N ILE A 11 35.54 -22.71 -27.24
CA ILE A 11 35.71 -21.44 -26.55
C ILE A 11 34.87 -20.34 -27.23
N SER A 12 34.81 -20.34 -28.56
CA SER A 12 34.02 -19.35 -29.31
C SER A 12 32.49 -19.54 -29.11
N THR A 13 32.02 -20.78 -28.95
CA THR A 13 30.59 -21.05 -28.69
C THR A 13 30.17 -20.70 -27.26
N ILE A 14 31.03 -20.94 -26.25
CA ILE A 14 30.76 -20.55 -24.86
C ILE A 14 30.73 -19.04 -24.73
N PHE A 15 31.69 -18.32 -25.34
CA PHE A 15 31.74 -16.85 -25.30
C PHE A 15 30.58 -16.21 -26.09
N CYS A 16 30.08 -16.88 -27.15
CA CYS A 16 28.91 -16.40 -27.89
C CYS A 16 27.59 -16.63 -27.13
N GLN A 17 27.48 -17.70 -26.31
CA GLN A 17 26.30 -17.95 -25.47
C GLN A 17 26.20 -16.96 -24.33
N ASP A 18 27.29 -16.60 -23.65
CA ASP A 18 27.28 -15.59 -22.58
C ASP A 18 26.85 -14.21 -23.11
N LEU A 19 27.38 -13.81 -24.30
CA LEU A 19 27.02 -12.54 -24.94
C LEU A 19 25.56 -12.49 -25.41
N THR A 20 24.97 -13.64 -25.78
CA THR A 20 23.54 -13.69 -26.17
C THR A 20 22.62 -13.65 -24.95
N THR A 21 23.02 -14.30 -23.86
CA THR A 21 22.27 -14.29 -22.59
C THR A 21 22.23 -12.90 -22.00
N ASP A 22 23.39 -12.22 -21.95
CA ASP A 22 23.45 -10.82 -21.49
C ASP A 22 22.61 -9.86 -22.34
N LYS A 23 22.60 -10.05 -23.67
CA LYS A 23 21.77 -9.23 -24.57
C LYS A 23 20.28 -9.53 -24.43
N GLU A 24 19.88 -10.76 -24.17
CA GLU A 24 18.48 -11.10 -23.91
C GLU A 24 18.04 -10.59 -22.53
N GLU A 25 18.86 -10.71 -21.50
CA GLU A 25 18.59 -10.09 -20.18
C GLU A 25 18.49 -8.58 -20.26
N LEU A 26 19.39 -7.91 -20.98
CA LEU A 26 19.29 -6.48 -21.27
C LEU A 26 18.01 -6.11 -22.04
N LYS A 27 17.60 -6.97 -22.98
CA LYS A 27 16.37 -6.76 -23.77
C LYS A 27 15.11 -6.98 -22.93
N ILE A 28 15.14 -7.90 -21.98
CA ILE A 28 14.08 -8.12 -20.98
C ILE A 28 14.04 -6.94 -19.99
N MET A 29 15.19 -6.45 -19.54
CA MET A 29 15.28 -5.22 -18.73
C MET A 29 14.78 -3.98 -19.49
N LYS A 30 15.14 -3.81 -20.77
CA LYS A 30 14.64 -2.72 -21.62
C LYS A 30 13.12 -2.81 -21.89
N ARG A 31 12.56 -4.02 -21.97
CA ARG A 31 11.09 -4.23 -22.12
C ARG A 31 10.30 -3.87 -20.87
N ASN A 32 10.94 -3.94 -19.70
CA ASN A 32 10.31 -3.62 -18.41
C ASN A 32 10.52 -2.16 -17.94
N ASN A 33 11.04 -1.31 -18.80
CA ASN A 33 11.49 0.06 -18.47
C ASN A 33 10.37 1.06 -18.06
N ASN A 34 9.10 0.62 -18.01
CA ASN A 34 8.00 1.43 -17.46
C ASN A 34 7.64 1.07 -16.02
N SER A 35 8.38 0.15 -15.41
CA SER A 35 8.06 -0.35 -14.06
C SER A 35 9.01 0.23 -13.02
N LEU A 36 8.46 0.98 -12.10
CA LEU A 36 9.16 1.58 -10.98
C LEU A 36 8.88 0.76 -9.71
N PHE A 37 9.90 0.49 -8.93
CA PHE A 37 9.78 -0.15 -7.63
C PHE A 37 9.70 0.92 -6.53
N ILE A 38 8.84 0.70 -5.56
CA ILE A 38 8.76 1.57 -4.38
C ILE A 38 10.03 1.40 -3.54
N ASP A 39 10.58 2.51 -3.07
CA ASP A 39 11.65 2.54 -2.07
C ASP A 39 11.02 2.36 -0.68
N LEU A 40 11.11 1.16 -0.14
CA LEU A 40 10.49 0.78 1.12
C LEU A 40 11.07 1.52 2.33
N ASN A 41 12.31 2.04 2.20
CA ASN A 41 12.99 2.74 3.28
C ASN A 41 12.69 4.26 3.29
N LYS A 42 12.24 4.79 2.16
CA LYS A 42 11.97 6.22 1.98
C LYS A 42 10.48 6.54 1.87
N SER A 43 9.63 5.51 1.91
CA SER A 43 8.17 5.64 1.86
C SER A 43 7.59 5.44 3.24
N ASP A 44 6.61 6.27 3.59
CA ASP A 44 5.90 6.22 4.85
C ASP A 44 4.40 6.07 4.62
N ILE A 45 3.75 5.31 5.52
CA ILE A 45 2.29 5.22 5.62
C ILE A 45 1.91 5.36 7.08
N GLU A 46 1.05 6.32 7.38
CA GLU A 46 0.47 6.56 8.70
C GLU A 46 -1.03 6.28 8.66
N TRP A 47 -1.53 5.56 9.66
CA TRP A 47 -2.96 5.33 9.87
C TRP A 47 -3.48 6.20 11.00
N LEU A 48 -4.72 6.67 10.86
CA LEU A 48 -5.45 7.40 11.88
C LEU A 48 -6.83 6.75 12.07
N GLY A 49 -7.22 6.58 13.33
CA GLY A 49 -8.52 6.06 13.73
C GLY A 49 -8.75 6.32 15.20
N GLY A 50 -10.00 6.22 15.66
CA GLY A 50 -10.30 6.55 17.06
C GLY A 50 -11.75 6.32 17.43
N LEU A 51 -12.12 6.80 18.59
CA LEU A 51 -13.51 6.78 19.05
C LEU A 51 -14.31 7.90 18.39
N LYS A 52 -15.54 7.61 18.01
CA LYS A 52 -16.41 8.55 17.28
C LYS A 52 -16.64 9.86 18.01
N TYR A 53 -16.82 9.79 19.31
CA TYR A 53 -17.11 10.94 20.17
C TYR A 53 -15.89 11.44 20.94
N SER A 54 -14.68 11.00 20.58
CA SER A 54 -13.42 11.52 21.11
C SER A 54 -12.87 12.62 20.22
N THR A 55 -12.23 13.61 20.83
CA THR A 55 -11.47 14.65 20.12
C THR A 55 -10.06 14.19 19.76
N LYS A 56 -9.64 13.01 20.24
CA LYS A 56 -8.31 12.46 20.02
C LYS A 56 -8.41 11.19 19.19
N ASP A 57 -7.73 11.17 18.06
CA ASP A 57 -7.50 9.98 17.28
C ASP A 57 -6.19 9.30 17.71
N HIS A 58 -6.14 7.99 17.53
CA HIS A 58 -4.93 7.21 17.61
C HIS A 58 -4.28 7.17 16.25
N PHE A 59 -2.95 7.16 16.22
CA PHE A 59 -2.20 7.06 14.99
C PHE A 59 -0.95 6.19 15.15
N GLY A 60 -0.42 5.78 14.04
CA GLY A 60 0.80 4.99 13.97
C GLY A 60 1.15 4.63 12.55
N LYS A 61 2.17 3.82 12.38
CA LYS A 61 2.72 3.48 11.08
C LYS A 61 2.39 2.05 10.67
N ILE A 62 2.42 1.84 9.36
CA ILE A 62 2.35 0.52 8.74
C ILE A 62 3.34 0.49 7.56
N LYS A 63 4.03 -0.64 7.36
CA LYS A 63 5.07 -0.75 6.34
C LYS A 63 4.53 -1.31 5.03
N ILE A 64 5.13 -0.85 3.94
CA ILE A 64 4.97 -1.46 2.63
C ILE A 64 5.83 -2.73 2.58
N LYS A 65 5.23 -3.86 2.19
CA LYS A 65 5.92 -5.13 1.97
C LYS A 65 6.60 -5.17 0.59
N SER A 66 5.90 -4.66 -0.42
CA SER A 66 6.41 -4.50 -1.78
C SER A 66 5.53 -3.57 -2.59
N GLY A 67 6.07 -3.01 -3.67
CA GLY A 67 5.26 -2.19 -4.57
C GLY A 67 5.92 -2.02 -5.93
N LYS A 68 5.09 -2.11 -6.97
CA LYS A 68 5.48 -1.92 -8.36
C LYS A 68 4.46 -1.01 -9.05
N ILE A 69 4.95 0.09 -9.61
CA ILE A 69 4.15 1.11 -10.28
C ILE A 69 4.59 1.19 -11.73
N ASN A 70 3.65 1.36 -12.63
CA ASN A 70 3.91 1.63 -14.04
C ASN A 70 3.34 3.01 -14.36
N ILE A 71 4.13 3.81 -15.05
CA ILE A 71 3.72 5.13 -15.53
C ILE A 71 3.83 5.11 -17.06
N SER A 72 2.72 5.36 -17.75
CA SER A 72 2.71 5.44 -19.21
C SER A 72 3.24 6.79 -19.69
N LYS A 73 3.53 6.89 -21.00
CA LYS A 73 3.92 8.17 -21.64
C LYS A 73 2.86 9.26 -21.50
N ASP A 74 1.58 8.87 -21.36
CA ASP A 74 0.44 9.78 -21.13
C ASP A 74 0.18 10.05 -19.66
N TYR A 75 1.20 9.81 -18.78
CA TYR A 75 1.11 9.99 -17.33
C TYR A 75 0.01 9.16 -16.66
N LYS A 76 -0.42 8.06 -17.26
CA LYS A 76 -1.34 7.12 -16.60
C LYS A 76 -0.58 6.21 -15.67
N ILE A 77 -1.05 6.15 -14.42
CA ILE A 77 -0.46 5.34 -13.36
C ILE A 77 -1.28 4.08 -13.17
N SER A 78 -0.60 2.95 -13.07
CA SER A 78 -1.16 1.66 -12.68
C SER A 78 -0.14 0.90 -11.83
N GLY A 79 -0.57 -0.12 -11.11
CA GLY A 79 0.36 -0.89 -10.31
C GLY A 79 -0.26 -1.53 -9.09
N THR A 80 0.59 -2.12 -8.27
CA THR A 80 0.17 -2.81 -7.05
C THR A 80 1.12 -2.51 -5.91
N VAL A 81 0.55 -2.22 -4.74
CA VAL A 81 1.27 -2.02 -3.48
C VAL A 81 0.74 -3.04 -2.47
N ILE A 82 1.64 -3.77 -1.85
CA ILE A 82 1.34 -4.76 -0.80
C ILE A 82 1.79 -4.18 0.53
N ILE A 83 0.90 -4.19 1.50
CA ILE A 83 1.10 -3.68 2.86
C ILE A 83 1.34 -4.86 3.80
N ASP A 84 2.32 -4.73 4.69
CA ASP A 84 2.59 -5.69 5.77
C ASP A 84 1.70 -5.39 6.97
N MET A 85 0.59 -6.10 7.11
CA MET A 85 -0.36 -5.90 8.21
C MET A 85 0.20 -6.26 9.59
N LYS A 86 1.23 -7.11 9.65
CA LYS A 86 1.91 -7.44 10.90
C LYS A 86 2.77 -6.30 11.43
N SER A 87 3.14 -5.35 10.58
CA SER A 87 3.98 -4.21 10.90
C SER A 87 3.25 -3.05 11.59
N ILE A 88 1.93 -3.12 11.79
CA ILE A 88 1.15 -2.05 12.45
C ILE A 88 1.77 -1.67 13.78
N THR A 89 2.03 -0.36 13.95
CA THR A 89 2.48 0.27 15.19
C THR A 89 1.45 1.30 15.68
N ASN A 90 1.66 1.79 16.89
CA ASN A 90 0.97 2.96 17.42
C ASN A 90 2.01 3.91 18.02
N ASP A 91 1.86 5.22 17.79
CA ASP A 91 2.91 6.19 18.11
C ASP A 91 2.44 7.26 19.12
N ASP A 92 1.15 7.29 19.48
CA ASP A 92 0.58 8.25 20.44
C ASP A 92 0.35 7.69 21.86
N ILE A 93 0.17 6.38 21.98
CA ILE A 93 -0.06 5.71 23.27
C ILE A 93 1.22 5.14 23.84
N LYS A 94 1.34 5.05 25.16
CA LYS A 94 2.49 4.50 25.86
C LYS A 94 2.10 3.28 26.71
N ASN A 95 3.11 2.50 27.09
CA ASN A 95 3.02 1.37 28.04
C ASN A 95 2.05 0.26 27.59
N GLU A 96 1.38 -0.39 28.54
CA GLU A 96 0.48 -1.51 28.30
C GLU A 96 -0.72 -1.15 27.40
N TRP A 97 -1.19 0.09 27.44
CA TRP A 97 -2.28 0.55 26.58
C TRP A 97 -1.93 0.48 25.09
N LYS A 98 -0.68 0.84 24.75
CA LYS A 98 -0.15 0.68 23.39
C LYS A 98 -0.20 -0.78 22.95
N LYS A 99 0.30 -1.68 23.79
CA LYS A 99 0.33 -3.12 23.52
C LYS A 99 -1.09 -3.67 23.32
N ASN A 100 -2.03 -3.27 24.20
CA ASN A 100 -3.42 -3.69 24.10
C ASN A 100 -4.07 -3.24 22.80
N LEU A 101 -3.87 -1.97 22.40
CA LEU A 101 -4.40 -1.47 21.13
C LEU A 101 -3.81 -2.24 19.95
N ILE A 102 -2.50 -2.42 19.88
CA ILE A 102 -1.84 -3.15 18.79
C ILE A 102 -2.32 -4.59 18.72
N ASN A 103 -2.42 -5.28 19.85
CA ASN A 103 -2.93 -6.65 19.90
C ASN A 103 -4.38 -6.71 19.41
N HIS A 104 -5.20 -5.74 19.78
CA HIS A 104 -6.58 -5.67 19.35
C HIS A 104 -6.71 -5.39 17.84
N LEU A 105 -5.94 -4.43 17.30
CA LEU A 105 -5.90 -4.18 15.86
C LEU A 105 -5.46 -5.43 15.06
N LYS A 106 -4.57 -6.24 15.61
CA LYS A 106 -4.09 -7.48 14.98
C LYS A 106 -5.05 -8.67 15.14
N SER A 107 -5.97 -8.61 16.10
CA SER A 107 -6.87 -9.71 16.46
C SER A 107 -7.94 -9.97 15.39
N PRO A 108 -8.69 -11.11 15.50
CA PRO A 108 -9.85 -11.43 14.64
C PRO A 108 -10.95 -10.36 14.64
N ASP A 109 -11.11 -9.58 15.71
CA ASP A 109 -12.09 -8.50 15.82
C ASP A 109 -11.82 -7.34 14.85
N PHE A 110 -10.54 -7.20 14.41
CA PHE A 110 -10.11 -6.19 13.46
C PHE A 110 -9.50 -6.80 12.20
N PHE A 111 -8.19 -6.71 12.04
CA PHE A 111 -7.52 -7.08 10.79
C PHE A 111 -7.21 -8.58 10.67
N ASN A 112 -7.22 -9.32 11.78
CA ASN A 112 -6.92 -10.76 11.81
C ASN A 112 -5.62 -11.10 11.07
N VAL A 113 -4.52 -10.44 11.48
CA VAL A 113 -3.25 -10.46 10.74
C VAL A 113 -2.57 -11.84 10.71
N ASP A 114 -2.96 -12.77 11.57
CA ASP A 114 -2.46 -14.15 11.54
C ASP A 114 -3.03 -14.92 10.34
N LYS A 115 -4.24 -14.59 9.93
CA LYS A 115 -4.88 -15.15 8.73
C LYS A 115 -4.65 -14.30 7.49
N TYR A 116 -4.60 -12.97 7.64
CA TYR A 116 -4.49 -11.99 6.57
C TYR A 116 -3.29 -11.08 6.85
N ASP A 117 -2.10 -11.57 6.58
CA ASP A 117 -0.83 -10.88 6.88
C ASP A 117 -0.55 -9.70 5.96
N THR A 118 -1.34 -9.54 4.88
CA THR A 118 -1.19 -8.45 3.92
C THR A 118 -2.52 -7.80 3.57
N ALA A 119 -2.45 -6.49 3.25
CA ALA A 119 -3.48 -5.78 2.50
C ALA A 119 -2.89 -5.34 1.15
N GLN A 120 -3.75 -5.02 0.18
CA GLN A 120 -3.32 -4.68 -1.17
C GLN A 120 -4.06 -3.46 -1.70
N ILE A 121 -3.32 -2.56 -2.33
CA ILE A 121 -3.85 -1.53 -3.23
C ILE A 121 -3.46 -1.90 -4.67
N LYS A 122 -4.45 -2.06 -5.56
CA LYS A 122 -4.26 -2.25 -6.99
C LYS A 122 -4.79 -1.03 -7.73
N ILE A 123 -3.88 -0.17 -8.19
CA ILE A 123 -4.20 1.01 -8.99
C ILE A 123 -4.66 0.56 -10.37
N ILE A 124 -5.88 0.97 -10.76
CA ILE A 124 -6.51 0.59 -12.03
C ILE A 124 -6.28 1.67 -13.07
N SER A 125 -6.47 2.92 -12.65
CA SER A 125 -6.35 4.08 -13.52
C SER A 125 -6.04 5.34 -12.72
N SER A 126 -5.55 6.35 -13.45
CA SER A 126 -5.33 7.68 -12.91
C SER A 126 -5.74 8.74 -13.90
N LYS A 127 -6.06 9.93 -13.40
CA LYS A 127 -6.42 11.09 -14.21
C LYS A 127 -5.76 12.33 -13.60
N ILE A 128 -5.10 13.12 -14.43
CA ILE A 128 -4.61 14.45 -14.03
C ILE A 128 -5.84 15.34 -13.84
N ILE A 129 -5.97 15.95 -12.67
CA ILE A 129 -6.98 16.96 -12.34
C ILE A 129 -6.41 18.34 -12.63
N GLU A 130 -5.17 18.60 -12.17
CA GLU A 130 -4.52 19.89 -12.23
C GLU A 130 -3.01 19.72 -12.33
N LYS A 131 -2.36 20.60 -13.09
CA LYS A 131 -0.92 20.76 -13.10
C LYS A 131 -0.56 21.86 -12.11
N LEU A 132 0.06 21.52 -10.99
CA LEU A 132 0.39 22.46 -9.91
C LEU A 132 1.62 23.30 -10.24
N ASN A 133 2.64 22.66 -10.86
CA ASN A 133 3.87 23.30 -11.36
C ASN A 133 4.50 22.41 -12.44
N ASN A 134 5.77 22.67 -12.79
CA ASN A 134 6.44 21.91 -13.86
C ASN A 134 6.55 20.41 -13.59
N ASP A 135 6.66 20.00 -12.33
CA ASP A 135 6.97 18.62 -11.93
C ASP A 135 5.81 17.95 -11.19
N ASN A 136 4.93 18.74 -10.55
CA ASN A 136 3.86 18.23 -9.69
C ASN A 136 2.48 18.33 -10.34
N PHE A 137 1.74 17.24 -10.20
CA PHE A 137 0.37 17.10 -10.70
C PHE A 137 -0.56 16.66 -9.57
N LEU A 138 -1.72 17.31 -9.44
CA LEU A 138 -2.82 16.75 -8.68
C LEU A 138 -3.50 15.69 -9.53
N MET A 139 -3.51 14.46 -9.06
CA MET A 139 -4.07 13.33 -9.76
C MET A 139 -5.17 12.66 -8.96
N GLN A 140 -6.22 12.24 -9.62
CA GLN A 140 -7.22 11.30 -9.08
C GLN A 140 -6.80 9.88 -9.40
N ILE A 141 -6.80 9.03 -8.40
CA ILE A 141 -6.47 7.60 -8.49
C ILE A 141 -7.73 6.78 -8.29
N ASP A 142 -8.01 5.87 -9.21
CA ASP A 142 -8.98 4.79 -9.04
C ASP A 142 -8.23 3.49 -8.75
N ALA A 143 -8.60 2.82 -7.67
CA ALA A 143 -7.94 1.60 -7.21
C ALA A 143 -8.94 0.59 -6.64
N TYR A 144 -8.50 -0.65 -6.52
CA TYR A 144 -9.10 -1.65 -5.63
C TYR A 144 -8.26 -1.76 -4.36
N LEU A 145 -8.92 -1.61 -3.21
CA LEU A 145 -8.35 -1.87 -1.90
C LEU A 145 -8.84 -3.23 -1.43
N THR A 146 -7.91 -4.12 -1.08
CA THR A 146 -8.21 -5.43 -0.52
C THR A 146 -7.70 -5.48 0.92
N ILE A 147 -8.61 -5.68 1.88
CA ILE A 147 -8.30 -5.87 3.30
C ILE A 147 -9.00 -7.16 3.74
N LYS A 148 -8.29 -8.02 4.48
CA LYS A 148 -8.75 -9.38 4.78
C LYS A 148 -9.06 -10.14 3.49
N SER A 149 -10.29 -10.63 3.33
CA SER A 149 -10.75 -11.32 2.13
C SER A 149 -11.65 -10.47 1.23
N THR A 150 -11.86 -9.21 1.58
CA THR A 150 -12.81 -8.33 0.90
C THR A 150 -12.08 -7.29 0.06
N THR A 151 -12.59 -7.04 -1.13
CA THR A 151 -12.09 -6.01 -2.05
C THR A 151 -13.16 -4.98 -2.31
N SER A 152 -12.84 -3.72 -2.10
CA SER A 152 -13.71 -2.56 -2.37
C SER A 152 -13.00 -1.56 -3.29
N ARG A 153 -13.79 -0.75 -4.00
CA ARG A 153 -13.25 0.32 -4.84
C ARG A 153 -12.86 1.50 -3.98
N ALA A 154 -11.67 2.05 -4.22
CA ALA A 154 -11.17 3.26 -3.59
C ALA A 154 -10.87 4.32 -4.64
N ARG A 155 -11.25 5.57 -4.35
CA ARG A 155 -10.92 6.74 -5.16
C ARG A 155 -10.38 7.83 -4.26
N PHE A 156 -9.21 8.37 -4.60
CA PHE A 156 -8.55 9.40 -3.82
C PHE A 156 -7.71 10.32 -4.71
N ASN A 157 -7.38 11.49 -4.18
CA ASN A 157 -6.49 12.42 -4.84
C ASN A 157 -5.09 12.35 -4.22
N THR A 158 -4.08 12.56 -5.04
CA THR A 158 -2.68 12.56 -4.63
C THR A 158 -1.90 13.59 -5.44
N VAL A 159 -0.91 14.20 -4.82
CA VAL A 159 0.08 15.02 -5.51
C VAL A 159 1.23 14.12 -5.93
N VAL A 160 1.56 14.12 -7.22
CA VAL A 160 2.58 13.24 -7.79
C VAL A 160 3.63 14.07 -8.51
N ASP A 161 4.91 13.85 -8.20
CA ASP A 161 6.02 14.28 -9.03
C ASP A 161 6.34 13.20 -10.06
N LEU A 162 6.15 13.51 -11.33
CA LEU A 162 6.34 12.58 -12.45
C LEU A 162 7.62 12.84 -13.27
N ASN A 163 8.29 13.96 -13.06
CA ASN A 163 9.42 14.37 -13.89
C ASN A 163 10.77 14.12 -13.23
N SER A 164 10.85 14.09 -11.91
CA SER A 164 12.08 13.80 -11.18
C SER A 164 12.53 12.33 -11.38
N SER A 165 13.83 12.05 -11.24
CA SER A 165 14.38 10.68 -11.31
C SER A 165 13.80 9.73 -10.24
N ILE A 166 13.41 10.30 -9.10
CA ILE A 166 12.64 9.62 -8.05
C ILE A 166 11.23 10.16 -8.12
N LYS A 167 10.26 9.33 -8.53
CA LYS A 167 8.84 9.73 -8.53
C LYS A 167 8.32 9.72 -7.11
N THR A 168 7.49 10.70 -6.76
CA THR A 168 6.84 10.78 -5.45
C THR A 168 5.33 10.83 -5.59
N ALA A 169 4.63 10.36 -4.57
CA ALA A 169 3.18 10.48 -4.45
C ALA A 169 2.81 10.71 -2.98
N ASP A 170 2.20 11.87 -2.70
CA ASP A 170 1.79 12.27 -1.37
C ASP A 170 0.27 12.48 -1.34
N GLY A 171 -0.42 11.88 -0.39
CA GLY A 171 -1.87 11.96 -0.36
C GLY A 171 -2.51 11.32 0.85
N THR A 172 -3.84 11.34 0.83
CA THR A 172 -4.70 10.73 1.85
C THR A 172 -5.71 9.81 1.18
N LEU A 173 -5.83 8.60 1.72
CA LEU A 173 -6.89 7.65 1.41
C LEU A 173 -7.78 7.51 2.65
N ILE A 174 -9.10 7.62 2.46
CA ILE A 174 -10.10 7.34 3.49
C ILE A 174 -10.94 6.16 3.03
N PHE A 175 -11.21 5.22 3.93
CA PHE A 175 -12.09 4.09 3.67
C PHE A 175 -12.95 3.76 4.88
N ASP A 176 -14.14 3.19 4.65
CA ASP A 176 -14.99 2.64 5.68
C ASP A 176 -14.54 1.22 6.01
N ARG A 177 -14.21 0.94 7.27
CA ARG A 177 -13.77 -0.38 7.73
C ARG A 177 -14.89 -1.44 7.66
N ASN A 178 -16.15 -1.02 7.67
CA ASN A 178 -17.30 -1.93 7.54
C ASN A 178 -17.33 -2.60 6.17
N ASP A 179 -16.88 -1.90 5.11
CA ASP A 179 -16.75 -2.45 3.75
C ASP A 179 -15.86 -3.69 3.70
N PHE A 180 -15.00 -3.90 4.71
CA PHE A 180 -14.06 -5.01 4.84
C PHE A 180 -14.43 -6.00 5.95
N GLY A 181 -15.67 -5.92 6.47
CA GLY A 181 -16.15 -6.78 7.54
C GLY A 181 -15.45 -6.53 8.89
N ILE A 182 -14.95 -5.31 9.14
CA ILE A 182 -14.38 -4.90 10.42
C ILE A 182 -15.45 -4.10 11.17
N GLN A 183 -16.29 -4.82 11.90
CA GLN A 183 -17.52 -4.30 12.46
C GLN A 183 -17.48 -4.07 13.98
N TYR A 184 -16.35 -4.38 14.62
CA TYR A 184 -16.21 -4.24 16.06
C TYR A 184 -16.51 -2.82 16.53
N ARG A 185 -17.55 -2.67 17.37
CA ARG A 185 -18.05 -1.37 17.88
C ARG A 185 -18.31 -0.34 16.78
N SER A 186 -18.72 -0.77 15.60
CA SER A 186 -19.26 0.13 14.58
C SER A 186 -20.65 0.63 14.98
N GLU A 187 -20.94 1.89 14.70
CA GLU A 187 -22.24 2.49 14.97
C GLU A 187 -23.39 1.70 14.31
N VAL A 188 -23.19 1.28 13.05
CA VAL A 188 -24.20 0.53 12.30
C VAL A 188 -24.57 -0.76 12.99
N HIS A 189 -23.64 -1.43 13.67
CA HIS A 189 -23.86 -2.70 14.34
C HIS A 189 -24.30 -2.57 15.80
N ILE A 190 -24.05 -1.44 16.44
CA ILE A 190 -24.55 -1.16 17.80
C ILE A 190 -26.05 -0.89 17.79
N TYR A 191 -26.58 -0.34 16.70
CA TYR A 191 -28.01 -0.08 16.52
C TYR A 191 -28.78 -1.22 15.88
N ASP A 192 -28.15 -2.37 15.61
CA ASP A 192 -28.88 -3.58 15.23
C ASP A 192 -29.72 -4.06 16.44
N PRO A 193 -31.08 -4.07 16.33
CA PRO A 193 -31.95 -4.40 17.45
C PRO A 193 -31.70 -5.79 18.03
N GLU A 194 -31.31 -6.78 17.20
CA GLU A 194 -31.07 -8.15 17.65
C GLU A 194 -29.77 -8.28 18.45
N SER A 195 -28.72 -7.52 18.08
CA SER A 195 -27.44 -7.54 18.79
C SER A 195 -27.44 -6.66 20.04
N PHE A 196 -28.19 -5.57 20.00
CA PHE A 196 -28.25 -4.54 21.06
C PHE A 196 -29.00 -5.04 22.30
N TRP A 197 -30.16 -5.65 22.13
CA TRP A 197 -31.00 -6.08 23.26
C TRP A 197 -30.46 -7.32 23.98
N ASN A 198 -29.66 -8.13 23.33
CA ASN A 198 -29.06 -9.33 23.93
C ASN A 198 -27.78 -9.07 24.74
N LYS A 199 -27.22 -7.87 24.74
CA LYS A 199 -25.95 -7.54 25.40
C LYS A 199 -25.96 -6.34 26.35
N VAL A 200 -27.05 -5.62 26.49
CA VAL A 200 -27.07 -4.34 27.23
C VAL A 200 -27.93 -4.40 28.48
N GLU A 201 -27.36 -4.80 29.60
CA GLU A 201 -27.71 -4.33 30.94
C GLU A 201 -26.90 -3.09 31.35
N THR A 202 -26.13 -2.45 30.49
CA THR A 202 -25.34 -1.27 30.77
C THR A 202 -25.89 -0.03 30.07
N THR A 203 -26.09 1.03 30.84
CA THR A 203 -26.62 2.34 30.46
C THR A 203 -26.19 2.83 29.06
N LYS A 204 -27.13 3.33 28.26
CA LYS A 204 -26.96 3.88 26.91
C LYS A 204 -25.72 4.78 26.74
N SER A 205 -25.36 5.59 27.73
CA SER A 205 -24.22 6.52 27.65
C SER A 205 -22.89 5.78 27.58
N THR A 206 -22.71 4.71 28.34
CA THR A 206 -21.44 3.94 28.39
C THR A 206 -21.15 3.15 27.10
N ALA A 207 -22.19 2.84 26.33
CA ALA A 207 -22.02 2.17 25.05
C ALA A 207 -21.62 3.15 23.93
N MET A 208 -22.20 4.36 23.93
CA MET A 208 -21.90 5.40 22.94
C MET A 208 -20.47 5.91 23.03
N ASP A 209 -19.93 6.06 24.24
CA ASP A 209 -18.53 6.50 24.45
C ASP A 209 -17.49 5.53 23.92
N LYS A 210 -17.90 4.32 23.50
CA LYS A 210 -17.02 3.26 23.02
C LYS A 210 -17.17 2.97 21.52
N ILE A 211 -17.99 3.75 20.80
CA ILE A 211 -18.15 3.60 19.36
C ILE A 211 -16.84 4.02 18.68
N ILE A 212 -16.35 3.16 17.80
CA ILE A 212 -15.15 3.42 16.99
C ILE A 212 -15.59 4.04 15.66
N LYS A 213 -14.89 5.07 15.20
CA LYS A 213 -15.09 5.66 13.87
C LYS A 213 -15.07 4.57 12.82
N ASP A 214 -15.99 4.61 11.89
CA ASP A 214 -16.04 3.66 10.78
C ASP A 214 -15.03 4.07 9.71
N GLU A 215 -14.76 5.36 9.54
CA GLU A 215 -13.74 5.88 8.65
C GLU A 215 -12.34 5.73 9.24
N ILE A 216 -11.46 5.11 8.46
CA ILE A 216 -10.02 5.04 8.71
C ILE A 216 -9.33 5.93 7.68
N LYS A 217 -8.45 6.80 8.17
CA LYS A 217 -7.65 7.68 7.35
C LYS A 217 -6.24 7.12 7.21
N ILE A 218 -5.72 7.10 6.00
CA ILE A 218 -4.34 6.71 5.67
C ILE A 218 -3.66 7.89 4.99
N ASP A 219 -2.69 8.48 5.65
CA ASP A 219 -1.78 9.45 5.05
C ASP A 219 -0.55 8.71 4.53
N PHE A 220 -0.11 9.01 3.32
CA PHE A 220 1.01 8.33 2.70
C PHE A 220 1.95 9.29 1.99
N SER A 221 3.24 8.96 2.04
CA SER A 221 4.31 9.55 1.25
C SER A 221 5.09 8.42 0.60
N ILE A 222 4.92 8.24 -0.69
CA ILE A 222 5.51 7.15 -1.47
C ILE A 222 6.63 7.71 -2.33
N LYS A 223 7.77 7.01 -2.35
CA LYS A 223 8.91 7.31 -3.22
C LYS A 223 9.31 6.07 -3.99
N THR A 224 9.66 6.24 -5.26
CA THR A 224 10.24 5.16 -6.05
C THR A 224 11.74 5.08 -5.85
N LYS A 225 12.32 3.92 -6.15
CA LYS A 225 13.76 3.82 -6.40
C LYS A 225 14.10 4.66 -7.62
N PRO A 226 15.34 5.20 -7.72
CA PRO A 226 15.77 5.91 -8.91
C PRO A 226 15.61 5.05 -10.17
N GLU A 227 15.22 5.67 -11.27
CA GLU A 227 15.31 5.02 -12.58
C GLU A 227 16.78 4.83 -12.93
N PHE A 228 17.20 3.62 -13.22
CA PHE A 228 18.52 3.38 -13.80
C PHE A 228 18.48 3.79 -15.28
N ILE A 229 19.03 4.93 -15.60
CA ILE A 229 19.32 5.32 -16.98
C ILE A 229 20.62 4.59 -17.34
N LEU A 230 20.52 3.57 -18.16
CA LEU A 230 21.71 3.02 -18.81
C LEU A 230 22.21 4.10 -19.77
N VAL A 231 23.30 4.77 -19.42
CA VAL A 231 24.04 5.65 -20.34
C VAL A 231 24.68 4.72 -21.37
N GLU A 232 24.30 4.90 -22.64
CA GLU A 232 24.90 4.21 -23.80
C GLU A 232 26.34 4.68 -24.02
#